data_ad170a64c00282aabf58fc4121b1f74c
#
_entry.id   ad170a64c00282aabf58fc4121b1f74c
#
_cell.length_a   1.000
_cell.length_b   1.000
_cell.length_c   1.000
_cell.angle_alpha   90.00
_cell.angle_beta   90.00
_cell.angle_gamma   90.00
#
_symmetry.space_group_name_H-M   'P 1'
#
loop_
_entity.id
_entity.type
_entity.pdbx_description
1 polymer ?
#
loop_
_entity_poly.entity_id
_entity_poly.type
_entity_poly.pdbx_seq_one_letter_code
_entity_poly.pdbx_strand_id
1 'polypeptide(L)'
;ARVPSGGVDHAYITNALLAELKTSLTPHTDKELRSIYFGGGTPSLAKPAHIARIIEHANRLVPLANDAEITLESNPTSAEVGKMAAFKAAGITRYSIGIQTLDDSVLQRMGRLHTGAEGLAAVDRAKALFSGRVSCDMMFGFEGQTLSGWRQDLETVLDHADSHLSLYQLTVEPGTPLFRDLNAQRVMLPEDDAQAQMYEAAVELCGARGFRHYEVSNYAKSPGAQSVHNMGYWQGRQWIGIGPSAHSRFTDPASGQRLRTVRIPDIRRWAQNCMERGHGTGETEAIDGAEAKQEAVVFGLRMLDGLSNEQFMRGNNSSVASGREPLAEYLCMERVRQHVRDGYLRSTGDLDHLAPTERGLQVIDSILLDIIP
;
A
#
# COMPACT_ATOMS: atom_id res chain seq x y z
N ALA A 1 -6.69 -15.34 -2.67
CA ALA A 1 -7.79 -16.31 -2.79
C ALA A 1 -7.56 -17.17 -4.05
N ARG A 2 -7.55 -18.51 -3.92
CA ARG A 2 -7.44 -19.39 -5.10
C ARG A 2 -8.71 -19.26 -5.93
N VAL A 3 -8.55 -18.99 -7.24
CA VAL A 3 -9.66 -19.04 -8.21
C VAL A 3 -10.22 -20.46 -8.23
N PRO A 4 -11.54 -20.65 -8.06
CA PRO A 4 -12.15 -21.98 -8.15
C PRO A 4 -11.98 -22.57 -9.55
N SER A 5 -11.87 -23.91 -9.64
CA SER A 5 -11.67 -24.69 -10.86
C SER A 5 -12.76 -24.60 -11.95
N GLY A 6 -13.75 -23.74 -11.78
CA GLY A 6 -14.73 -23.41 -12.82
C GLY A 6 -14.70 -21.93 -13.08
N GLY A 7 -13.88 -21.46 -13.99
CA GLY A 7 -13.52 -20.08 -14.32
C GLY A 7 -14.37 -18.96 -13.72
N VAL A 8 -13.72 -17.86 -13.33
CA VAL A 8 -14.42 -16.66 -12.81
C VAL A 8 -15.17 -16.02 -13.98
N ASP A 9 -16.49 -15.86 -13.87
CA ASP A 9 -17.24 -15.02 -14.80
C ASP A 9 -16.87 -13.55 -14.57
N HIS A 10 -15.93 -13.06 -15.36
CA HIS A 10 -15.44 -11.69 -15.28
C HIS A 10 -16.55 -10.66 -15.46
N ALA A 11 -17.59 -10.94 -16.23
CA ALA A 11 -18.71 -10.04 -16.44
C ALA A 11 -19.58 -9.94 -15.17
N TYR A 12 -19.85 -11.08 -14.54
CA TYR A 12 -20.60 -11.13 -13.27
C TYR A 12 -19.85 -10.40 -12.15
N ILE A 13 -18.56 -10.65 -11.98
CA ILE A 13 -17.73 -9.94 -10.98
C ILE A 13 -17.67 -8.44 -11.28
N THR A 14 -17.53 -8.05 -12.54
CA THR A 14 -17.53 -6.62 -12.90
C THR A 14 -18.88 -5.97 -12.54
N ASN A 15 -20.00 -6.62 -12.80
CA ASN A 15 -21.32 -6.08 -12.45
C ASN A 15 -21.49 -5.96 -10.93
N ALA A 16 -20.98 -6.92 -10.15
CA ALA A 16 -20.98 -6.84 -8.69
C ALA A 16 -20.12 -5.65 -8.19
N LEU A 17 -18.92 -5.44 -8.78
CA LEU A 17 -18.07 -4.27 -8.47
C LEU A 17 -18.79 -2.94 -8.79
N LEU A 18 -19.49 -2.86 -9.92
CA LEU A 18 -20.24 -1.66 -10.31
C LEU A 18 -21.42 -1.38 -9.36
N ALA A 19 -22.13 -2.44 -8.92
CA ALA A 19 -23.20 -2.31 -7.94
C ALA A 19 -22.67 -1.80 -6.59
N GLU A 20 -21.55 -2.37 -6.11
CA GLU A 20 -20.93 -1.94 -4.86
C GLU A 20 -20.35 -0.52 -4.95
N LEU A 21 -19.71 -0.15 -6.06
CA LEU A 21 -19.27 1.23 -6.32
C LEU A 21 -20.42 2.23 -6.21
N LYS A 22 -21.56 1.92 -6.86
CA LYS A 22 -22.74 2.79 -6.80
C LYS A 22 -23.19 3.03 -5.36
N THR A 23 -23.39 1.96 -4.59
CA THR A 23 -23.84 2.07 -3.20
C THR A 23 -22.83 2.81 -2.32
N SER A 24 -21.53 2.50 -2.48
CA SER A 24 -20.48 3.03 -1.62
C SER A 24 -20.08 4.47 -1.94
N LEU A 25 -20.17 4.92 -3.22
CA LEU A 25 -19.78 6.27 -3.63
C LEU A 25 -20.93 7.27 -3.65
N THR A 26 -22.18 6.84 -3.83
CA THR A 26 -23.34 7.77 -3.86
C THR A 26 -23.42 8.72 -2.65
N PRO A 27 -23.06 8.32 -1.41
CA PRO A 27 -23.06 9.25 -0.29
C PRO A 27 -21.96 10.33 -0.34
N HIS A 28 -21.00 10.23 -1.28
CA HIS A 28 -19.79 11.06 -1.36
C HIS A 28 -19.70 11.90 -2.65
N THR A 29 -20.84 12.22 -3.28
CA THR A 29 -20.89 12.97 -4.56
C THR A 29 -20.38 14.42 -4.46
N ASP A 30 -20.20 14.94 -3.25
CA ASP A 30 -19.58 16.24 -2.94
C ASP A 30 -18.05 16.19 -2.90
N LYS A 31 -17.45 15.03 -3.09
CA LYS A 31 -16.01 14.77 -3.04
C LYS A 31 -15.39 14.64 -4.43
N GLU A 32 -14.08 14.48 -4.46
CA GLU A 32 -13.27 14.23 -5.65
C GLU A 32 -12.37 13.03 -5.40
N LEU A 33 -12.29 12.11 -6.36
CA LEU A 33 -11.40 10.95 -6.30
C LEU A 33 -9.98 11.36 -6.72
N ARG A 34 -9.04 11.26 -5.78
CA ARG A 34 -7.61 11.54 -6.02
C ARG A 34 -6.86 10.33 -6.55
N SER A 35 -7.34 9.11 -6.27
CA SER A 35 -6.76 7.87 -6.80
C SER A 35 -7.77 6.75 -6.90
N ILE A 36 -7.54 5.86 -7.86
CA ILE A 36 -8.13 4.53 -7.94
C ILE A 36 -6.99 3.51 -7.98
N TYR A 37 -7.04 2.51 -7.12
CA TYR A 37 -6.00 1.49 -7.05
C TYR A 37 -6.61 0.10 -7.31
N PHE A 38 -6.20 -0.52 -8.39
CA PHE A 38 -6.53 -1.90 -8.72
C PHE A 38 -5.45 -2.82 -8.17
N GLY A 39 -5.72 -3.46 -7.03
CA GLY A 39 -4.78 -4.33 -6.33
C GLY A 39 -5.47 -5.57 -5.78
N GLY A 40 -4.67 -6.43 -5.14
CA GLY A 40 -5.14 -7.67 -4.53
C GLY A 40 -5.41 -8.80 -5.54
N GLY A 41 -4.93 -10.00 -5.24
CA GLY A 41 -4.93 -11.08 -6.23
C GLY A 41 -4.07 -10.73 -7.44
N THR A 42 -4.65 -10.71 -8.64
CA THR A 42 -3.93 -10.35 -9.88
C THR A 42 -4.87 -9.56 -10.79
N PRO A 43 -5.01 -8.24 -10.61
CA PRO A 43 -5.99 -7.44 -11.35
C PRO A 43 -5.68 -7.34 -12.85
N SER A 44 -4.42 -7.50 -13.26
CA SER A 44 -3.97 -7.55 -14.66
C SER A 44 -4.48 -8.78 -15.44
N LEU A 45 -5.05 -9.78 -14.78
CA LEU A 45 -5.78 -10.87 -15.44
C LEU A 45 -7.11 -10.41 -16.03
N ALA A 46 -7.70 -9.34 -15.52
CA ALA A 46 -8.93 -8.78 -16.05
C ALA A 46 -8.78 -8.32 -17.51
N LYS A 47 -9.90 -8.23 -18.23
CA LYS A 47 -9.91 -7.61 -19.56
C LYS A 47 -9.84 -6.09 -19.40
N PRO A 48 -9.03 -5.36 -20.17
CA PRO A 48 -8.95 -3.90 -20.11
C PRO A 48 -10.31 -3.18 -20.19
N ALA A 49 -11.25 -3.72 -20.98
CA ALA A 49 -12.61 -3.17 -21.09
C ALA A 49 -13.39 -3.20 -19.75
N HIS A 50 -13.14 -4.18 -18.87
CA HIS A 50 -13.76 -4.21 -17.55
C HIS A 50 -13.18 -3.12 -16.64
N ILE A 51 -11.87 -2.92 -16.68
CA ILE A 51 -11.18 -1.84 -15.96
C ILE A 51 -11.70 -0.48 -16.43
N ALA A 52 -11.79 -0.24 -17.74
CA ALA A 52 -12.37 1.00 -18.28
C ALA A 52 -13.78 1.27 -17.75
N ARG A 53 -14.67 0.24 -17.77
CA ARG A 53 -16.04 0.37 -17.25
C ARG A 53 -16.09 0.76 -15.77
N ILE A 54 -15.17 0.21 -14.96
CA ILE A 54 -15.09 0.52 -13.52
C ILE A 54 -14.66 1.98 -13.33
N ILE A 55 -13.60 2.42 -14.05
CA ILE A 55 -13.09 3.81 -13.98
C ILE A 55 -14.20 4.79 -14.43
N GLU A 56 -14.83 4.56 -15.56
CA GLU A 56 -15.92 5.39 -16.06
C GLU A 56 -17.09 5.46 -15.08
N HIS A 57 -17.45 4.34 -14.48
CA HIS A 57 -18.54 4.28 -13.51
C HIS A 57 -18.21 5.06 -12.23
N ALA A 58 -17.00 4.90 -11.70
CA ALA A 58 -16.51 5.64 -10.55
C ALA A 58 -16.53 7.16 -10.83
N ASN A 59 -16.00 7.59 -11.99
CA ASN A 59 -15.97 8.99 -12.39
C ASN A 59 -17.36 9.62 -12.60
N ARG A 60 -18.36 8.83 -13.00
CA ARG A 60 -19.75 9.31 -13.08
C ARG A 60 -20.41 9.54 -11.74
N LEU A 61 -19.99 8.80 -10.70
CA LEU A 61 -20.54 8.90 -9.35
C LEU A 61 -19.83 9.99 -8.54
N VAL A 62 -18.52 10.00 -8.58
CA VAL A 62 -17.66 10.98 -7.91
C VAL A 62 -16.59 11.41 -8.90
N PRO A 63 -16.46 12.70 -9.24
CA PRO A 63 -15.50 13.18 -10.23
C PRO A 63 -14.06 12.75 -9.88
N LEU A 64 -13.30 12.36 -10.91
CA LEU A 64 -11.85 12.20 -10.79
C LEU A 64 -11.17 13.57 -10.82
N ALA A 65 -10.19 13.77 -9.95
CA ALA A 65 -9.30 14.92 -10.04
C ALA A 65 -8.57 14.93 -11.40
N ASN A 66 -8.21 16.11 -11.91
CA ASN A 66 -7.51 16.24 -13.17
C ASN A 66 -6.17 15.48 -13.21
N ASP A 67 -5.53 15.33 -12.05
CA ASP A 67 -4.26 14.64 -11.84
C ASP A 67 -4.45 13.28 -11.13
N ALA A 68 -5.65 12.71 -11.12
CA ALA A 68 -5.96 11.47 -10.42
C ALA A 68 -5.03 10.32 -10.84
N GLU A 69 -4.46 9.65 -9.84
CA GLU A 69 -3.62 8.48 -10.07
C GLU A 69 -4.49 7.23 -10.17
N ILE A 70 -4.42 6.52 -11.29
CA ILE A 70 -5.13 5.26 -11.50
C ILE A 70 -4.08 4.17 -11.67
N THR A 71 -3.88 3.38 -10.60
CA THR A 71 -2.82 2.37 -10.52
C THR A 71 -3.36 0.97 -10.81
N LEU A 72 -2.59 0.17 -11.55
CA LEU A 72 -2.82 -1.26 -11.75
C LEU A 72 -1.61 -2.07 -11.30
N GLU A 73 -1.82 -3.04 -10.38
CA GLU A 73 -0.83 -4.07 -10.07
C GLU A 73 -0.78 -5.13 -11.18
N SER A 74 0.42 -5.60 -11.49
CA SER A 74 0.65 -6.61 -12.52
C SER A 74 1.80 -7.54 -12.15
N ASN A 75 1.65 -8.83 -12.52
CA ASN A 75 2.80 -9.72 -12.58
C ASN A 75 3.51 -9.54 -13.93
N PRO A 76 4.82 -9.72 -13.99
CA PRO A 76 5.58 -9.53 -15.23
C PRO A 76 5.52 -10.73 -16.20
N THR A 77 4.38 -11.43 -16.28
CA THR A 77 4.21 -12.53 -17.24
C THR A 77 3.98 -12.00 -18.67
N SER A 78 4.36 -12.75 -19.66
CA SER A 78 4.22 -12.37 -21.07
C SER A 78 2.78 -12.03 -21.46
N ALA A 79 1.79 -12.74 -20.89
CA ALA A 79 0.37 -12.49 -21.13
C ALA A 79 -0.11 -11.14 -20.57
N GLU A 80 0.44 -10.71 -19.44
CA GLU A 80 0.08 -9.43 -18.79
C GLU A 80 0.82 -8.27 -19.45
N VAL A 81 2.10 -8.45 -19.76
CA VAL A 81 2.92 -7.47 -20.49
C VAL A 81 2.30 -7.15 -21.87
N GLY A 82 1.70 -8.13 -22.55
CA GLY A 82 0.99 -7.92 -23.81
C GLY A 82 -0.24 -7.01 -23.72
N LYS A 83 -0.82 -6.84 -22.54
CA LYS A 83 -2.01 -6.01 -22.31
C LYS A 83 -1.71 -4.57 -21.85
N MET A 84 -0.48 -4.21 -21.52
CA MET A 84 -0.11 -2.91 -20.92
C MET A 84 -0.65 -1.72 -21.73
N ALA A 85 -0.49 -1.73 -23.05
CA ALA A 85 -1.00 -0.65 -23.91
C ALA A 85 -2.53 -0.54 -23.86
N ALA A 86 -3.24 -1.67 -23.79
CA ALA A 86 -4.69 -1.69 -23.67
C ALA A 86 -5.16 -1.21 -22.27
N PHE A 87 -4.42 -1.48 -21.20
CA PHE A 87 -4.70 -0.91 -19.88
C PHE A 87 -4.46 0.59 -19.85
N LYS A 88 -3.41 1.09 -20.52
CA LYS A 88 -3.21 2.54 -20.69
C LYS A 88 -4.40 3.19 -21.39
N ALA A 89 -4.86 2.60 -22.49
CA ALA A 89 -6.04 3.05 -23.21
C ALA A 89 -7.34 2.95 -22.38
N ALA A 90 -7.41 2.03 -21.43
CA ALA A 90 -8.50 1.89 -20.47
C ALA A 90 -8.51 2.93 -19.35
N GLY A 91 -7.50 3.81 -19.27
CA GLY A 91 -7.41 4.90 -18.30
C GLY A 91 -6.42 4.66 -17.15
N ILE A 92 -5.63 3.59 -17.17
CA ILE A 92 -4.55 3.39 -16.20
C ILE A 92 -3.46 4.44 -16.42
N THR A 93 -3.04 5.12 -15.36
CA THR A 93 -2.02 6.18 -15.39
C THR A 93 -0.72 5.79 -14.68
N ARG A 94 -0.74 4.75 -13.82
CA ARG A 94 0.40 4.22 -13.09
C ARG A 94 0.42 2.70 -13.16
N TYR A 95 1.60 2.10 -13.25
CA TYR A 95 1.74 0.65 -13.35
C TYR A 95 2.70 0.14 -12.26
N SER A 96 2.27 -0.83 -11.45
CA SER A 96 3.10 -1.47 -10.42
C SER A 96 3.43 -2.91 -10.83
N ILE A 97 4.71 -3.26 -10.83
CA ILE A 97 5.21 -4.55 -11.31
C ILE A 97 5.86 -5.31 -10.17
N GLY A 98 5.23 -6.41 -9.78
CA GLY A 98 5.73 -7.30 -8.74
C GLY A 98 6.86 -8.19 -9.25
N ILE A 99 8.10 -7.69 -9.33
CA ILE A 99 9.30 -8.49 -9.64
C ILE A 99 9.57 -9.47 -8.49
N GLN A 100 9.50 -9.00 -7.27
CA GLN A 100 9.72 -9.67 -6.00
C GLN A 100 11.21 -10.00 -5.73
N THR A 101 11.91 -10.69 -6.60
CA THR A 101 13.32 -11.05 -6.53
C THR A 101 13.84 -11.39 -7.93
N LEU A 102 15.15 -11.37 -8.12
CA LEU A 102 15.80 -11.85 -9.35
C LEU A 102 16.22 -13.32 -9.26
N ASP A 103 16.12 -13.96 -8.08
CA ASP A 103 16.39 -15.39 -7.89
C ASP A 103 15.20 -16.24 -8.38
N ASP A 104 15.36 -16.90 -9.52
CA ASP A 104 14.33 -17.73 -10.13
C ASP A 104 13.90 -18.90 -9.23
N SER A 105 14.80 -19.41 -8.37
CA SER A 105 14.46 -20.48 -7.44
C SER A 105 13.54 -20.00 -6.32
N VAL A 106 13.75 -18.78 -5.84
CA VAL A 106 12.85 -18.11 -4.86
C VAL A 106 11.51 -17.84 -5.52
N LEU A 107 11.49 -17.27 -6.74
CA LEU A 107 10.26 -17.04 -7.50
C LEU A 107 9.43 -18.33 -7.66
N GLN A 108 10.07 -19.44 -8.01
CA GLN A 108 9.40 -20.73 -8.13
C GLN A 108 8.80 -21.20 -6.79
N ARG A 109 9.54 -21.07 -5.67
CA ARG A 109 9.02 -21.42 -4.33
C ARG A 109 7.84 -20.53 -3.92
N MET A 110 7.84 -19.26 -4.34
CA MET A 110 6.70 -18.34 -4.15
C MET A 110 5.51 -18.64 -5.07
N GLY A 111 5.64 -19.59 -6.00
CA GLY A 111 4.60 -19.90 -6.98
C GLY A 111 4.46 -18.85 -8.08
N ARG A 112 5.51 -18.07 -8.34
CA ARG A 112 5.54 -17.10 -9.44
C ARG A 112 5.79 -17.81 -10.76
N LEU A 113 5.19 -17.29 -11.85
CA LEU A 113 5.24 -17.87 -13.20
C LEU A 113 6.21 -17.13 -14.13
N HIS A 114 7.00 -16.21 -13.60
CA HIS A 114 7.98 -15.41 -14.34
C HIS A 114 9.37 -15.61 -13.76
N THR A 115 10.38 -15.28 -14.55
CA THR A 115 11.79 -15.20 -14.16
C THR A 115 12.20 -13.77 -13.80
N GLY A 116 13.32 -13.60 -13.10
CA GLY A 116 13.90 -12.28 -12.83
C GLY A 116 14.13 -11.48 -14.12
N ALA A 117 14.64 -12.13 -15.16
CA ALA A 117 14.87 -11.51 -16.48
C ALA A 117 13.56 -11.01 -17.13
N GLU A 118 12.49 -11.79 -17.06
CA GLU A 118 11.16 -11.37 -17.53
C GLU A 118 10.62 -10.20 -16.71
N GLY A 119 10.91 -10.17 -15.40
CA GLY A 119 10.60 -9.04 -14.52
C GLY A 119 11.22 -7.74 -15.00
N LEU A 120 12.52 -7.73 -15.25
CA LEU A 120 13.26 -6.56 -15.74
C LEU A 120 12.74 -6.11 -17.12
N ALA A 121 12.54 -7.04 -18.05
CA ALA A 121 12.00 -6.74 -19.38
C ALA A 121 10.58 -6.13 -19.31
N ALA A 122 9.75 -6.56 -18.35
CA ALA A 122 8.43 -6.00 -18.13
C ALA A 122 8.51 -4.54 -17.64
N VAL A 123 9.47 -4.22 -16.76
CA VAL A 123 9.71 -2.86 -16.30
C VAL A 123 10.11 -1.96 -17.47
N ASP A 124 11.05 -2.37 -18.30
CA ASP A 124 11.49 -1.57 -19.46
C ASP A 124 10.35 -1.29 -20.43
N ARG A 125 9.49 -2.29 -20.66
CA ARG A 125 8.29 -2.12 -21.48
C ARG A 125 7.28 -1.17 -20.85
N ALA A 126 7.06 -1.28 -19.54
CA ALA A 126 6.16 -0.37 -18.82
C ALA A 126 6.67 1.08 -18.85
N LYS A 127 7.99 1.31 -18.70
CA LYS A 127 8.61 2.64 -18.80
C LYS A 127 8.32 3.30 -20.15
N ALA A 128 8.34 2.53 -21.23
CA ALA A 128 8.01 3.06 -22.56
C ALA A 128 6.56 3.54 -22.67
N LEU A 129 5.65 2.99 -21.88
CA LEU A 129 4.21 3.31 -21.89
C LEU A 129 3.82 4.33 -20.81
N PHE A 130 4.39 4.21 -19.60
CA PHE A 130 3.99 4.95 -18.40
C PHE A 130 5.16 5.75 -17.81
N SER A 131 5.99 6.36 -18.63
CA SER A 131 7.21 7.09 -18.22
C SER A 131 6.99 7.99 -16.99
N GLY A 132 7.82 7.82 -15.96
CA GLY A 132 7.70 8.53 -14.68
C GLY A 132 6.60 8.00 -13.76
N ARG A 133 5.90 6.92 -14.14
CA ARG A 133 4.76 6.34 -13.40
C ARG A 133 4.82 4.81 -13.28
N VAL A 134 6.03 4.23 -13.26
CA VAL A 134 6.21 2.79 -13.05
C VAL A 134 6.81 2.55 -11.68
N SER A 135 6.18 1.65 -10.92
CA SER A 135 6.69 1.10 -9.67
C SER A 135 7.26 -0.30 -9.89
N CYS A 136 8.38 -0.60 -9.25
CA CYS A 136 8.94 -1.93 -9.17
C CYS A 136 8.86 -2.40 -7.72
N ASP A 137 8.27 -3.57 -7.48
CA ASP A 137 8.13 -4.12 -6.15
C ASP A 137 9.13 -5.25 -5.98
N MET A 138 10.02 -5.12 -4.99
CA MET A 138 11.05 -6.09 -4.61
C MET A 138 10.88 -6.50 -3.16
N MET A 139 11.39 -7.68 -2.83
CA MET A 139 11.43 -8.19 -1.46
C MET A 139 12.84 -8.65 -1.10
N PHE A 140 13.17 -8.57 0.19
CA PHE A 140 14.42 -9.08 0.75
C PHE A 140 14.16 -9.84 2.06
N GLY A 141 15.19 -10.52 2.56
CA GLY A 141 15.10 -11.34 3.78
C GLY A 141 14.66 -12.79 3.49
N PHE A 142 14.85 -13.30 2.29
CA PHE A 142 14.58 -14.69 1.93
C PHE A 142 15.61 -15.66 2.54
N GLU A 143 15.20 -16.91 2.73
CA GLU A 143 16.10 -17.99 3.10
C GLU A 143 17.31 -18.07 2.17
N GLY A 144 18.51 -18.09 2.75
CA GLY A 144 19.76 -18.19 2.02
C GLY A 144 20.20 -16.91 1.29
N GLN A 145 19.41 -15.83 1.35
CA GLN A 145 19.80 -14.55 0.76
C GLN A 145 20.94 -13.93 1.55
N THR A 146 22.03 -13.55 0.85
CA THR A 146 23.16 -12.86 1.43
C THR A 146 23.10 -11.36 1.18
N LEU A 147 23.77 -10.56 2.03
CA LEU A 147 23.88 -9.11 1.81
C LEU A 147 24.48 -8.76 0.45
N SER A 148 25.52 -9.50 0.02
CA SER A 148 26.15 -9.26 -1.30
C SER A 148 25.21 -9.60 -2.46
N GLY A 149 24.45 -10.70 -2.36
CA GLY A 149 23.44 -11.06 -3.35
C GLY A 149 22.31 -10.01 -3.43
N TRP A 150 21.81 -9.58 -2.28
CA TRP A 150 20.80 -8.52 -2.22
C TRP A 150 21.30 -7.21 -2.85
N ARG A 151 22.52 -6.76 -2.54
CA ARG A 151 23.10 -5.55 -3.17
C ARG A 151 23.19 -5.68 -4.68
N GLN A 152 23.65 -6.82 -5.20
CA GLN A 152 23.74 -7.07 -6.64
C GLN A 152 22.37 -7.06 -7.32
N ASP A 153 21.36 -7.73 -6.74
CA ASP A 153 19.99 -7.75 -7.25
C ASP A 153 19.39 -6.35 -7.28
N LEU A 154 19.54 -5.59 -6.18
CA LEU A 154 19.01 -4.25 -6.09
C LEU A 154 19.70 -3.28 -7.08
N GLU A 155 21.02 -3.34 -7.23
CA GLU A 155 21.75 -2.56 -8.23
C GLU A 155 21.23 -2.85 -9.64
N THR A 156 21.03 -4.13 -9.97
CA THR A 156 20.47 -4.55 -11.26
C THR A 156 19.06 -3.98 -11.46
N VAL A 157 18.18 -4.05 -10.45
CA VAL A 157 16.83 -3.49 -10.54
C VAL A 157 16.88 -1.96 -10.66
N LEU A 158 17.77 -1.27 -9.95
CA LEU A 158 17.95 0.18 -10.01
C LEU A 158 18.38 0.68 -11.40
N ASP A 159 19.12 -0.12 -12.17
CA ASP A 159 19.47 0.20 -13.56
C ASP A 159 18.25 0.18 -14.49
N HIS A 160 17.26 -0.63 -14.18
CA HIS A 160 15.99 -0.72 -14.93
C HIS A 160 14.89 0.18 -14.36
N ALA A 161 14.92 0.50 -13.07
CA ALA A 161 13.85 1.22 -12.37
C ALA A 161 13.52 2.57 -13.01
N ASP A 162 12.24 2.92 -13.03
CA ASP A 162 11.77 4.20 -13.52
C ASP A 162 11.89 5.30 -12.44
N SER A 163 10.85 5.55 -11.70
CA SER A 163 10.77 6.68 -10.77
C SER A 163 10.34 6.29 -9.36
N HIS A 164 9.95 5.02 -9.16
CA HIS A 164 9.42 4.51 -7.90
C HIS A 164 9.84 3.07 -7.64
N LEU A 165 10.13 2.76 -6.37
CA LEU A 165 10.44 1.42 -5.87
C LEU A 165 9.65 1.16 -4.59
N SER A 166 9.17 -0.08 -4.47
CA SER A 166 8.64 -0.64 -3.22
C SER A 166 9.57 -1.77 -2.79
N LEU A 167 10.18 -1.64 -1.62
CA LEU A 167 11.12 -2.62 -1.07
C LEU A 167 10.55 -3.17 0.22
N TYR A 168 10.09 -4.41 0.18
CA TYR A 168 9.45 -5.07 1.32
C TYR A 168 10.39 -6.07 2.00
N GLN A 169 10.49 -5.98 3.32
CA GLN A 169 11.08 -7.06 4.09
C GLN A 169 10.10 -8.22 4.16
N LEU A 170 10.59 -9.46 3.98
CA LEU A 170 9.77 -10.66 4.08
C LEU A 170 9.17 -10.79 5.49
N THR A 171 7.86 -10.70 5.59
CA THR A 171 7.12 -10.89 6.83
C THR A 171 6.48 -12.28 6.86
N VAL A 172 6.58 -12.97 7.99
CA VAL A 172 6.05 -14.31 8.17
C VAL A 172 4.66 -14.24 8.81
N GLU A 173 3.63 -14.37 8.00
CA GLU A 173 2.24 -14.29 8.46
C GLU A 173 1.76 -15.63 9.04
N PRO A 174 1.11 -15.62 10.23
CA PRO A 174 0.50 -16.80 10.82
C PRO A 174 -0.44 -17.55 9.86
N GLY A 175 -0.43 -18.88 9.91
CA GLY A 175 -1.29 -19.71 9.05
C GLY A 175 -0.79 -19.95 7.63
N THR A 176 0.27 -19.27 7.19
CA THR A 176 0.89 -19.48 5.87
C THR A 176 1.74 -20.75 5.82
N PRO A 177 2.03 -21.31 4.62
CA PRO A 177 3.00 -22.41 4.50
C PRO A 177 4.38 -22.03 5.09
N LEU A 178 4.88 -20.83 4.79
CA LEU A 178 6.16 -20.33 5.30
C LEU A 178 6.21 -20.31 6.84
N PHE A 179 5.15 -19.85 7.49
CA PHE A 179 5.01 -19.87 8.95
C PHE A 179 5.14 -21.29 9.52
N ARG A 180 4.49 -22.28 8.87
CA ARG A 180 4.58 -23.69 9.27
C ARG A 180 5.97 -24.27 9.06
N ASP A 181 6.63 -23.90 7.95
CA ASP A 181 7.96 -24.39 7.60
C ASP A 181 9.04 -23.81 8.53
N LEU A 182 8.90 -22.53 8.90
CA LEU A 182 9.77 -21.87 9.87
C LEU A 182 9.63 -22.53 11.28
N ASN A 183 8.38 -22.70 11.76
CA ASN A 183 8.12 -23.35 13.06
C ASN A 183 8.60 -24.81 13.11
N ALA A 184 8.62 -25.49 11.97
CA ALA A 184 9.13 -26.85 11.84
C ALA A 184 10.65 -26.89 11.55
N GLN A 185 11.35 -25.76 11.59
CA GLN A 185 12.76 -25.61 11.30
C GLN A 185 13.19 -26.19 9.91
N ARG A 186 12.29 -26.18 8.95
CA ARG A 186 12.56 -26.59 7.56
C ARG A 186 13.10 -25.44 6.71
N VAL A 187 12.85 -24.21 7.13
CA VAL A 187 13.30 -22.96 6.53
C VAL A 187 13.96 -22.12 7.62
N MET A 188 15.04 -21.45 7.30
CA MET A 188 15.71 -20.48 8.18
C MET A 188 15.85 -19.16 7.43
N LEU A 189 15.30 -18.09 8.01
CA LEU A 189 15.47 -16.74 7.49
C LEU A 189 16.81 -16.15 7.97
N PRO A 190 17.35 -15.12 7.28
CA PRO A 190 18.50 -14.39 7.78
C PRO A 190 18.24 -13.85 9.19
N GLU A 191 19.26 -13.81 10.02
CA GLU A 191 19.20 -13.22 11.36
C GLU A 191 18.88 -11.73 11.29
N ASP A 192 18.34 -11.15 12.37
CA ASP A 192 17.89 -9.76 12.44
C ASP A 192 18.98 -8.76 12.03
N ASP A 193 20.24 -8.98 12.47
CA ASP A 193 21.37 -8.15 12.08
C ASP A 193 21.64 -8.17 10.55
N ALA A 194 21.48 -9.33 9.92
CA ALA A 194 21.64 -9.46 8.48
C ALA A 194 20.49 -8.76 7.73
N GLN A 195 19.29 -8.88 8.24
CA GLN A 195 18.12 -8.18 7.67
C GLN A 195 18.23 -6.66 7.82
N ALA A 196 18.74 -6.17 8.98
CA ALA A 196 19.03 -4.76 9.20
C ALA A 196 20.06 -4.24 8.20
N GLN A 197 21.17 -4.98 7.98
CA GLN A 197 22.17 -4.64 6.97
C GLN A 197 21.62 -4.61 5.54
N MET A 198 20.67 -5.51 5.19
CA MET A 198 19.99 -5.50 3.90
C MET A 198 19.12 -4.25 3.74
N TYR A 199 18.43 -3.84 4.80
CA TYR A 199 17.66 -2.60 4.79
C TYR A 199 18.57 -1.36 4.64
N GLU A 200 19.65 -1.28 5.40
CA GLU A 200 20.63 -0.18 5.30
C GLU A 200 21.23 -0.08 3.90
N ALA A 201 21.57 -1.24 3.29
CA ALA A 201 22.05 -1.31 1.92
C ALA A 201 20.99 -0.81 0.91
N ALA A 202 19.72 -1.08 1.15
CA ALA A 202 18.64 -0.57 0.31
C ALA A 202 18.54 0.96 0.38
N VAL A 203 18.61 1.55 1.56
CA VAL A 203 18.61 3.01 1.75
C VAL A 203 19.82 3.65 1.05
N GLU A 204 21.03 3.09 1.24
CA GLU A 204 22.28 3.55 0.63
C GLU A 204 22.20 3.53 -0.91
N LEU A 205 21.88 2.37 -1.49
CA LEU A 205 21.87 2.17 -2.94
C LEU A 205 20.77 2.98 -3.63
N CYS A 206 19.57 3.02 -3.06
CA CYS A 206 18.48 3.86 -3.56
C CYS A 206 18.86 5.34 -3.53
N GLY A 207 19.44 5.82 -2.42
CA GLY A 207 19.91 7.20 -2.28
C GLY A 207 20.98 7.57 -3.31
N ALA A 208 21.96 6.69 -3.56
CA ALA A 208 22.99 6.86 -4.58
C ALA A 208 22.44 6.98 -6.02
N ARG A 209 21.24 6.42 -6.28
CA ARG A 209 20.55 6.48 -7.58
C ARG A 209 19.44 7.56 -7.62
N GLY A 210 19.40 8.46 -6.63
CA GLY A 210 18.48 9.58 -6.55
C GLY A 210 17.06 9.23 -6.10
N PHE A 211 16.83 8.03 -5.60
CA PHE A 211 15.59 7.66 -4.96
C PHE A 211 15.61 8.11 -3.50
N ARG A 212 14.57 8.78 -3.06
CA ARG A 212 14.39 9.19 -1.68
C ARG A 212 13.35 8.30 -1.02
N HIS A 213 13.68 7.78 0.13
CA HIS A 213 12.74 7.11 1.01
C HIS A 213 11.67 8.13 1.42
N TYR A 214 10.38 7.82 1.30
CA TYR A 214 9.34 8.77 1.68
C TYR A 214 8.33 8.17 2.68
N GLU A 215 8.21 6.86 2.74
CA GLU A 215 7.48 6.11 3.77
C GLU A 215 8.08 4.71 3.92
N VAL A 216 7.65 3.93 4.92
CA VAL A 216 8.27 2.70 5.45
C VAL A 216 8.90 1.78 4.41
N SER A 217 8.25 1.57 3.25
CA SER A 217 8.70 0.60 2.24
C SER A 217 8.94 1.21 0.87
N ASN A 218 8.69 2.51 0.68
CA ASN A 218 8.64 3.09 -0.66
C ASN A 218 9.63 4.24 -0.88
N TYR A 219 10.21 4.24 -2.08
CA TYR A 219 11.23 5.17 -2.54
C TYR A 219 10.81 5.82 -3.86
N ALA A 220 11.04 7.13 -4.01
CA ALA A 220 10.69 7.87 -5.22
C ALA A 220 11.78 8.87 -5.61
N LYS A 221 11.98 9.10 -6.92
CA LYS A 221 12.94 10.08 -7.43
C LYS A 221 12.47 11.55 -7.26
N SER A 222 11.17 11.75 -7.07
CA SER A 222 10.59 13.09 -6.87
C SER A 222 9.27 12.99 -6.13
N PRO A 223 8.76 14.08 -5.52
CA PRO A 223 7.44 14.11 -4.92
C PRO A 223 6.32 13.69 -5.89
N GLY A 224 6.41 14.07 -7.17
CA GLY A 224 5.43 13.68 -8.20
C GLY A 224 5.46 12.20 -8.57
N ALA A 225 6.50 11.46 -8.19
CA ALA A 225 6.62 10.02 -8.39
C ALA A 225 6.12 9.18 -7.20
N GLN A 226 5.87 9.80 -6.04
CA GLN A 226 5.29 9.12 -4.89
C GLN A 226 3.90 8.54 -5.23
N SER A 227 3.55 7.41 -4.64
CA SER A 227 2.22 6.81 -4.81
C SER A 227 1.17 7.64 -4.09
N VAL A 228 0.23 8.23 -4.84
CA VAL A 228 -0.89 9.00 -4.26
C VAL A 228 -1.76 8.11 -3.38
N HIS A 229 -1.93 6.84 -3.76
CA HIS A 229 -2.66 5.84 -3.00
C HIS A 229 -2.01 5.57 -1.64
N ASN A 230 -0.70 5.23 -1.60
CA ASN A 230 0.02 4.95 -0.35
C ASN A 230 0.06 6.18 0.56
N MET A 231 0.38 7.34 -0.01
CA MET A 231 0.35 8.60 0.74
C MET A 231 -1.03 8.93 1.29
N GLY A 232 -2.11 8.51 0.59
CA GLY A 232 -3.48 8.67 1.07
C GLY A 232 -3.71 7.95 2.40
N TYR A 233 -3.21 6.73 2.55
CA TYR A 233 -3.30 5.97 3.81
C TYR A 233 -2.51 6.65 4.93
N TRP A 234 -1.23 6.93 4.70
CA TRP A 234 -0.35 7.51 5.73
C TRP A 234 -0.75 8.92 6.14
N GLN A 235 -1.37 9.68 5.24
CA GLN A 235 -1.95 10.99 5.56
C GLN A 235 -3.34 10.92 6.23
N GLY A 236 -3.84 9.72 6.54
CA GLY A 236 -5.15 9.53 7.16
C GLY A 236 -6.33 9.97 6.30
N ARG A 237 -6.16 10.03 4.96
CA ARG A 237 -7.27 10.33 4.04
C ARG A 237 -8.32 9.24 4.10
N GLN A 238 -9.52 9.57 3.67
CA GLN A 238 -10.59 8.59 3.54
C GLN A 238 -10.37 7.72 2.32
N TRP A 239 -10.67 6.43 2.45
CA TRP A 239 -10.68 5.50 1.31
C TRP A 239 -11.85 4.53 1.40
N ILE A 240 -12.32 4.11 0.25
CA ILE A 240 -13.42 3.16 0.09
C ILE A 240 -12.91 1.94 -0.64
N GLY A 241 -12.87 0.80 0.06
CA GLY A 241 -12.50 -0.49 -0.50
C GLY A 241 -13.71 -1.13 -1.18
N ILE A 242 -13.49 -1.60 -2.41
CA ILE A 242 -14.48 -2.26 -3.27
C ILE A 242 -13.92 -3.63 -3.65
N GLY A 243 -14.75 -4.65 -3.53
CA GLY A 243 -14.34 -6.02 -3.84
C GLY A 243 -14.11 -6.89 -2.59
N PRO A 244 -13.98 -8.22 -2.78
CA PRO A 244 -13.86 -9.16 -1.66
C PRO A 244 -12.60 -8.87 -0.83
N SER A 245 -12.73 -8.96 0.50
CA SER A 245 -11.69 -8.62 1.50
C SER A 245 -11.26 -7.15 1.51
N ALA A 246 -11.86 -6.25 0.74
CA ALA A 246 -11.47 -4.85 0.75
C ALA A 246 -11.87 -4.15 2.05
N HIS A 247 -10.99 -3.28 2.53
CA HIS A 247 -11.17 -2.48 3.73
C HIS A 247 -11.44 -1.03 3.39
N SER A 248 -12.20 -0.34 4.22
CA SER A 248 -12.47 1.10 4.07
C SER A 248 -12.22 1.86 5.38
N ARG A 249 -11.91 3.14 5.24
CA ARG A 249 -11.89 4.14 6.31
C ARG A 249 -12.52 5.41 5.77
N PHE A 250 -13.68 5.78 6.26
CA PHE A 250 -14.38 6.99 5.81
C PHE A 250 -15.26 7.56 6.91
N THR A 251 -15.66 8.82 6.75
CA THR A 251 -16.68 9.44 7.60
C THR A 251 -18.02 9.27 6.89
N ASP A 252 -18.95 8.62 7.56
CA ASP A 252 -20.31 8.48 7.06
C ASP A 252 -21.01 9.86 7.01
N PRO A 253 -21.41 10.33 5.83
CA PRO A 253 -22.01 11.67 5.69
C PRO A 253 -23.32 11.84 6.46
N ALA A 254 -24.05 10.75 6.71
CA ALA A 254 -25.33 10.81 7.39
C ALA A 254 -25.19 10.95 8.91
N SER A 255 -24.26 10.22 9.52
CA SER A 255 -24.04 10.23 10.98
C SER A 255 -22.88 11.11 11.42
N GLY A 256 -21.97 11.46 10.52
CA GLY A 256 -20.70 12.13 10.85
C GLY A 256 -19.69 11.22 11.57
N GLN A 257 -20.00 9.94 11.76
CA GLN A 257 -19.10 8.97 12.40
C GLN A 257 -18.00 8.51 11.46
N ARG A 258 -16.79 8.36 11.99
CA ARG A 258 -15.70 7.69 11.28
C ARG A 258 -15.90 6.19 11.37
N LEU A 259 -15.94 5.51 10.22
CA LEU A 259 -16.23 4.09 10.12
C LEU A 259 -15.06 3.32 9.50
N ARG A 260 -14.90 2.10 9.99
CA ARG A 260 -14.13 1.04 9.37
C ARG A 260 -15.09 0.00 8.82
N THR A 261 -14.92 -0.42 7.56
CA THR A 261 -15.69 -1.53 7.00
C THR A 261 -14.77 -2.56 6.36
N VAL A 262 -15.18 -3.82 6.43
CA VAL A 262 -14.50 -4.95 5.77
C VAL A 262 -15.49 -5.67 4.89
N ARG A 263 -15.10 -5.96 3.64
CA ARG A 263 -15.91 -6.72 2.70
C ARG A 263 -15.77 -8.21 2.95
N ILE A 264 -16.84 -8.97 2.65
CA ILE A 264 -16.84 -10.44 2.75
C ILE A 264 -15.69 -11.02 1.90
N PRO A 265 -14.83 -11.90 2.47
CA PRO A 265 -13.67 -12.42 1.75
C PRO A 265 -14.01 -13.47 0.68
N ASP A 266 -15.12 -14.22 0.86
CA ASP A 266 -15.56 -15.19 -0.14
C ASP A 266 -16.14 -14.47 -1.36
N ILE A 267 -15.48 -14.63 -2.52
CA ILE A 267 -15.81 -13.91 -3.75
C ILE A 267 -17.24 -14.19 -4.25
N ARG A 268 -17.74 -15.42 -4.07
CA ARG A 268 -19.09 -15.79 -4.56
C ARG A 268 -20.15 -15.16 -3.69
N ARG A 269 -19.99 -15.28 -2.37
CA ARG A 269 -20.90 -14.67 -1.38
C ARG A 269 -20.87 -13.15 -1.46
N TRP A 270 -19.67 -12.56 -1.61
CA TRP A 270 -19.53 -11.12 -1.82
C TRP A 270 -20.28 -10.67 -3.08
N ALA A 271 -20.06 -11.32 -4.24
CA ALA A 271 -20.69 -10.95 -5.50
C ALA A 271 -22.20 -11.12 -5.46
N GLN A 272 -22.70 -12.21 -4.87
CA GLN A 272 -24.14 -12.41 -4.67
C GLN A 272 -24.75 -11.27 -3.84
N ASN A 273 -24.15 -10.91 -2.70
CA ASN A 273 -24.63 -9.81 -1.87
C ASN A 273 -24.63 -8.46 -2.61
N CYS A 274 -23.59 -8.20 -3.42
CA CYS A 274 -23.54 -7.00 -4.25
C CYS A 274 -24.69 -6.92 -5.26
N MET A 275 -25.04 -8.05 -5.88
CA MET A 275 -26.14 -8.11 -6.84
C MET A 275 -27.52 -8.00 -6.17
N GLU A 276 -27.69 -8.53 -4.96
CA GLU A 276 -28.96 -8.55 -4.22
C GLU A 276 -29.19 -7.27 -3.41
N ARG A 277 -28.14 -6.73 -2.78
CA ARG A 277 -28.21 -5.65 -1.79
C ARG A 277 -27.44 -4.38 -2.20
N GLY A 278 -26.67 -4.44 -3.28
CA GLY A 278 -25.80 -3.34 -3.72
C GLY A 278 -24.44 -3.29 -3.03
N HIS A 279 -24.14 -4.14 -2.04
CA HIS A 279 -22.84 -4.17 -1.34
C HIS A 279 -22.52 -5.53 -0.73
N GLY A 280 -21.25 -5.85 -0.61
CA GLY A 280 -20.74 -7.05 0.05
C GLY A 280 -20.07 -6.78 1.40
N THR A 281 -20.55 -5.77 2.16
CA THR A 281 -20.01 -5.45 3.49
C THR A 281 -20.28 -6.60 4.46
N GLY A 282 -19.21 -7.09 5.09
CA GLY A 282 -19.25 -8.13 6.12
C GLY A 282 -19.26 -7.54 7.52
N GLU A 283 -18.43 -6.53 7.77
CA GLU A 283 -18.26 -5.90 9.07
C GLU A 283 -18.30 -4.37 8.94
N THR A 284 -18.82 -3.72 9.97
CA THR A 284 -18.82 -2.26 10.10
C THR A 284 -18.60 -1.91 11.56
N GLU A 285 -17.59 -1.10 11.82
CA GLU A 285 -17.25 -0.64 13.17
C GLU A 285 -17.05 0.87 13.17
N ALA A 286 -17.51 1.52 14.23
CA ALA A 286 -17.21 2.92 14.47
C ALA A 286 -15.81 3.05 15.08
N ILE A 287 -15.02 3.97 14.54
CA ILE A 287 -13.71 4.34 15.07
C ILE A 287 -13.93 5.44 16.11
N ASP A 288 -13.62 5.16 17.35
CA ASP A 288 -13.75 6.14 18.42
C ASP A 288 -12.61 7.18 18.40
N GLY A 289 -12.70 8.18 19.30
CA GLY A 289 -11.72 9.27 19.35
C GLY A 289 -10.32 8.81 19.80
N ALA A 290 -10.21 7.78 20.63
CA ALA A 290 -8.93 7.23 21.10
C ALA A 290 -8.26 6.45 19.95
N GLU A 291 -8.99 5.56 19.28
CA GLU A 291 -8.51 4.82 18.11
C GLU A 291 -8.10 5.77 16.97
N ALA A 292 -8.89 6.83 16.73
CA ALA A 292 -8.58 7.83 15.70
C ALA A 292 -7.25 8.57 15.97
N LYS A 293 -6.95 8.91 17.24
CA LYS A 293 -5.68 9.52 17.67
C LYS A 293 -4.52 8.56 17.46
N GLN A 294 -4.68 7.32 17.89
CA GLN A 294 -3.68 6.28 17.70
C GLN A 294 -3.39 6.05 16.21
N GLU A 295 -4.42 5.89 15.36
CA GLU A 295 -4.27 5.75 13.91
C GLU A 295 -3.51 6.96 13.32
N ALA A 296 -3.82 8.20 13.72
CA ALA A 296 -3.16 9.39 13.21
C ALA A 296 -1.65 9.40 13.50
N VAL A 297 -1.24 8.98 14.70
CA VAL A 297 0.18 8.86 15.07
C VAL A 297 0.84 7.74 14.31
N VAL A 298 0.23 6.54 14.27
CA VAL A 298 0.76 5.36 13.57
C VAL A 298 0.95 5.65 12.09
N PHE A 299 -0.02 6.26 11.44
CA PHE A 299 0.07 6.58 10.01
C PHE A 299 1.08 7.70 9.75
N GLY A 300 1.00 8.79 10.50
CA GLY A 300 1.85 9.95 10.29
C GLY A 300 3.34 9.65 10.47
N LEU A 301 3.70 8.87 11.49
CA LEU A 301 5.10 8.52 11.75
C LEU A 301 5.66 7.40 10.86
N ARG A 302 4.85 6.80 10.01
CA ARG A 302 5.33 5.92 8.92
C ARG A 302 5.76 6.67 7.67
N MET A 303 5.58 7.98 7.64
CA MET A 303 6.14 8.86 6.62
C MET A 303 7.43 9.50 7.13
N LEU A 304 8.44 9.63 6.27
CA LEU A 304 9.67 10.36 6.62
C LEU A 304 9.39 11.84 6.91
N ASP A 305 8.36 12.41 6.29
CA ASP A 305 7.91 13.77 6.58
C ASP A 305 7.20 13.88 7.94
N GLY A 306 6.72 12.76 8.50
CA GLY A 306 6.13 12.72 9.84
C GLY A 306 4.72 13.31 9.95
N LEU A 307 4.39 13.78 11.16
CA LEU A 307 3.07 14.26 11.55
C LEU A 307 3.17 15.66 12.18
N SER A 308 2.40 16.62 11.69
CA SER A 308 2.24 17.90 12.37
C SER A 308 1.13 17.84 13.43
N ASN A 309 1.25 18.67 14.46
CA ASN A 309 0.20 18.84 15.47
C ASN A 309 -1.15 19.25 14.85
N GLU A 310 -1.12 20.07 13.80
CA GLU A 310 -2.32 20.46 13.05
C GLU A 310 -2.98 19.28 12.35
N GLN A 311 -2.19 18.40 11.69
CA GLN A 311 -2.69 17.17 11.05
C GLN A 311 -3.29 16.21 12.08
N PHE A 312 -2.61 16.02 13.22
CA PHE A 312 -3.10 15.24 14.34
C PHE A 312 -4.46 15.75 14.84
N MET A 313 -4.58 17.05 15.12
CA MET A 313 -5.82 17.66 15.59
C MET A 313 -6.96 17.60 14.54
N ARG A 314 -6.64 17.69 13.22
CA ARG A 314 -7.65 17.56 12.15
C ARG A 314 -8.18 16.12 12.03
N GLY A 315 -7.31 15.12 12.18
CA GLY A 315 -7.69 13.70 12.15
C GLY A 315 -8.64 13.31 13.28
N ASN A 316 -8.62 14.07 14.37
CA ASN A 316 -9.43 13.84 15.56
C ASN A 316 -10.82 14.52 15.52
N ASN A 317 -11.20 15.22 14.45
CA ASN A 317 -12.52 15.83 14.27
C ASN A 317 -13.61 14.78 14.02
N SER A 318 -13.81 13.85 14.96
CA SER A 318 -15.12 13.23 15.15
C SER A 318 -16.01 14.23 15.89
N SER A 319 -17.28 14.32 15.51
CA SER A 319 -18.31 15.27 15.96
C SER A 319 -18.67 15.21 17.46
N VAL A 320 -17.80 14.72 18.32
CA VAL A 320 -18.00 14.63 19.76
C VAL A 320 -17.04 15.60 20.46
N ALA A 321 -17.60 16.44 21.31
CA ALA A 321 -17.02 17.53 22.09
C ALA A 321 -15.85 17.16 23.05
N SER A 322 -14.94 16.30 22.66
CA SER A 322 -13.67 16.07 23.34
C SER A 322 -12.68 17.10 22.79
N GLY A 323 -12.21 18.00 23.66
CA GLY A 323 -11.33 19.11 23.30
C GLY A 323 -10.17 18.70 22.39
N ARG A 324 -9.70 19.64 21.58
CA ARG A 324 -8.52 19.50 20.70
C ARG A 324 -7.29 19.26 21.56
N GLU A 325 -7.02 18.01 21.88
CA GLU A 325 -5.82 17.60 22.61
C GLU A 325 -4.61 17.71 21.67
N PRO A 326 -3.58 18.49 22.04
CA PRO A 326 -2.36 18.58 21.25
C PRO A 326 -1.59 17.26 21.23
N LEU A 327 -0.76 17.07 20.20
CA LEU A 327 0.09 15.87 20.07
C LEU A 327 0.99 15.68 21.31
N ALA A 328 1.49 16.77 21.89
CA ALA A 328 2.33 16.75 23.09
C ALA A 328 1.61 16.28 24.38
N GLU A 329 0.30 16.44 24.45
CA GLU A 329 -0.51 15.95 25.59
C GLU A 329 -0.89 14.47 25.40
N TYR A 330 -0.97 14.01 24.16
CA TYR A 330 -1.34 12.63 23.84
C TYR A 330 -0.16 11.66 23.98
N LEU A 331 1.07 12.06 23.59
CA LEU A 331 2.22 11.15 23.56
C LEU A 331 2.97 11.11 24.91
N CYS A 332 3.67 10.00 25.17
CA CYS A 332 4.64 9.90 26.26
C CYS A 332 5.87 10.76 25.95
N MET A 333 5.85 12.04 26.36
CA MET A 333 6.89 13.03 26.04
C MET A 333 8.28 12.68 26.56
N GLU A 334 8.40 11.92 27.64
CA GLU A 334 9.68 11.44 28.15
C GLU A 334 10.34 10.53 27.11
N ARG A 335 9.58 9.55 26.57
CA ARG A 335 10.02 8.62 25.53
C ARG A 335 10.29 9.33 24.21
N VAL A 336 9.43 10.24 23.80
CA VAL A 336 9.66 11.06 22.59
C VAL A 336 11.00 11.79 22.68
N ARG A 337 11.27 12.49 23.81
CA ARG A 337 12.54 13.20 24.02
C ARG A 337 13.74 12.26 24.04
N GLN A 338 13.58 11.03 24.56
CA GLN A 338 14.64 10.02 24.53
C GLN A 338 14.96 9.63 23.06
N HIS A 339 13.95 9.26 22.27
CA HIS A 339 14.15 8.90 20.86
C HIS A 339 14.72 10.06 20.02
N VAL A 340 14.40 11.31 20.37
CA VAL A 340 15.01 12.50 19.72
C VAL A 340 16.51 12.60 20.07
N ARG A 341 16.88 12.42 21.35
CA ARG A 341 18.30 12.41 21.78
C ARG A 341 19.10 11.28 21.12
N ASP A 342 18.48 10.12 20.96
CA ASP A 342 19.10 8.93 20.35
C ASP A 342 19.15 9.00 18.82
N GLY A 343 18.58 10.05 18.21
CA GLY A 343 18.60 10.30 16.78
C GLY A 343 17.65 9.42 15.95
N TYR A 344 16.62 8.86 16.57
CA TYR A 344 15.55 8.12 15.88
C TYR A 344 14.39 9.02 15.46
N LEU A 345 14.07 10.02 16.28
CA LEU A 345 13.03 11.00 15.95
C LEU A 345 13.65 12.40 15.83
N ARG A 346 12.95 13.29 15.15
CA ARG A 346 13.20 14.72 15.08
C ARG A 346 11.91 15.47 15.38
N SER A 347 12.01 16.55 16.13
CA SER A 347 10.86 17.40 16.47
C SER A 347 11.19 18.87 16.27
N THR A 348 10.17 19.69 16.04
CA THR A 348 10.28 21.15 15.98
C THR A 348 9.35 21.79 17.00
N GLY A 349 9.76 22.95 17.56
CA GLY A 349 8.98 23.67 18.59
C GLY A 349 8.63 22.80 19.80
N ASP A 350 7.53 23.10 20.44
CA ASP A 350 6.94 22.26 21.50
C ASP A 350 6.08 21.14 20.91
N LEU A 351 6.68 20.33 20.00
CA LEU A 351 6.03 19.27 19.23
C LEU A 351 5.02 19.79 18.19
N ASP A 352 5.32 20.92 17.54
CA ASP A 352 4.56 21.38 16.37
C ASP A 352 4.61 20.35 15.22
N HIS A 353 5.72 19.61 15.17
CA HIS A 353 5.94 18.55 14.20
C HIS A 353 6.84 17.46 14.77
N LEU A 354 6.48 16.21 14.55
CA LEU A 354 7.24 15.01 14.91
C LEU A 354 7.45 14.13 13.67
N ALA A 355 8.70 13.75 13.42
CA ALA A 355 9.02 12.89 12.28
C ALA A 355 10.12 11.87 12.62
N PRO A 356 10.13 10.69 12.01
CA PRO A 356 11.26 9.78 12.12
C PRO A 356 12.48 10.34 11.34
N THR A 357 13.66 9.91 11.75
CA THR A 357 14.85 9.93 10.89
C THR A 357 14.85 8.66 10.01
N GLU A 358 15.78 8.54 9.06
CA GLU A 358 15.96 7.30 8.30
C GLU A 358 16.18 6.10 9.24
N ARG A 359 16.99 6.27 10.29
CA ARG A 359 17.20 5.24 11.32
C ARG A 359 15.94 4.95 12.13
N GLY A 360 15.17 6.00 12.43
CA GLY A 360 13.90 5.86 13.17
C GLY A 360 12.84 5.14 12.37
N LEU A 361 12.78 5.38 11.06
CA LEU A 361 11.80 4.72 10.19
C LEU A 361 12.04 3.20 10.11
N GLN A 362 13.30 2.76 10.18
CA GLN A 362 13.67 1.34 10.23
C GLN A 362 13.08 0.60 11.44
N VAL A 363 12.94 1.27 12.57
CA VAL A 363 12.47 0.69 13.84
C VAL A 363 11.17 1.36 14.32
N ILE A 364 10.42 1.95 13.39
CA ILE A 364 9.28 2.80 13.74
C ILE A 364 8.20 2.07 14.53
N ASP A 365 7.96 0.80 14.27
CA ASP A 365 6.95 0.02 14.99
C ASP A 365 7.31 -0.14 16.48
N SER A 366 8.60 -0.32 16.81
CA SER A 366 9.08 -0.34 18.21
C SER A 366 8.94 1.03 18.86
N ILE A 367 9.27 2.12 18.13
CA ILE A 367 9.12 3.48 18.63
C ILE A 367 7.65 3.79 18.94
N LEU A 368 6.73 3.41 18.04
CA LEU A 368 5.29 3.63 18.21
C LEU A 368 4.75 2.95 19.47
N LEU A 369 5.18 1.72 19.76
CA LEU A 369 4.81 0.99 20.98
C LEU A 369 5.32 1.68 22.26
N ASP A 370 6.40 2.45 22.17
CA ASP A 370 7.03 3.10 23.31
C ASP A 370 6.46 4.50 23.58
N ILE A 371 5.98 5.21 22.56
CA ILE A 371 5.51 6.60 22.66
C ILE A 371 3.99 6.76 22.73
N ILE A 372 3.23 5.78 22.24
CA ILE A 372 1.75 5.80 22.32
C ILE A 372 1.33 5.22 23.66
N PRO A 373 0.41 5.87 24.40
CA PRO A 373 -0.04 5.41 25.72
C PRO A 373 -0.81 4.09 25.70
#